data_baddcf2744cc05199aa970bd52063973
#
_entry.id   baddcf2744cc05199aa970bd52063973
#
_cell.length_a   1.000
_cell.length_b   1.000
_cell.length_c   1.000
_cell.angle_alpha   90.00
_cell.angle_beta   90.00
_cell.angle_gamma   90.00
#
_symmetry.space_group_name_H-M   'P 1'
#
loop_
_entity.id
_entity.type
_entity.pdbx_description
1 polymer ?
#
loop_
_entity_poly.entity_id
_entity_poly.type
_entity_poly.pdbx_seq_one_letter_code
_entity_poly.pdbx_strand_id
1 'polypeptide(L)'
;INSRQVSSPLRLLDSVMWADGGNGLVMMKTSRAKKLGLTNRVYPLSYAEISNYDCANQTPDITSTGHSIVGPKVLRDAKMKAKDVDMFHPYDDFLFAVMLKAEQCGFAKKGQGSQFLRDTDLGPKGTLPINTGGGQISCGQPGLAGGGINLVEAVRQLMGEGKGRQVP
;
A
#
# COMPACT_ATOMS: atom_id res chain seq x y z
N ILE A 1 -18.41 10.74 -12.43
CA ILE A 1 -17.20 11.53 -12.70
C ILE A 1 -16.79 11.31 -14.15
N ASN A 2 -16.82 12.37 -14.97
CA ASN A 2 -16.58 12.29 -16.41
C ASN A 2 -15.13 12.62 -16.78
N SER A 3 -14.15 11.89 -16.24
CA SER A 3 -12.78 12.02 -16.71
C SER A 3 -12.58 11.31 -18.06
N ARG A 4 -11.59 11.78 -18.84
CA ARG A 4 -11.26 11.18 -20.14
C ARG A 4 -10.93 9.69 -20.00
N GLN A 5 -11.48 8.87 -20.85
CA GLN A 5 -11.09 7.46 -20.95
C GLN A 5 -9.69 7.34 -21.57
N VAL A 6 -8.82 6.57 -20.96
CA VAL A 6 -7.44 6.31 -21.43
C VAL A 6 -7.29 4.92 -22.01
N SER A 7 -7.91 3.92 -21.39
CA SER A 7 -7.98 2.54 -21.88
C SER A 7 -9.19 1.87 -21.23
N SER A 8 -10.12 1.34 -22.02
CA SER A 8 -11.34 0.73 -21.45
C SER A 8 -11.01 -0.40 -20.47
N PRO A 9 -11.61 -0.41 -19.26
CA PRO A 9 -12.58 0.52 -18.72
C PRO A 9 -11.98 1.74 -17.99
N LEU A 10 -10.66 1.90 -17.96
CA LEU A 10 -9.95 2.89 -17.16
C LEU A 10 -10.08 4.32 -17.71
N ARG A 11 -10.25 5.24 -16.79
CA ARG A 11 -10.24 6.68 -17.03
C ARG A 11 -8.98 7.33 -16.48
N LEU A 12 -8.74 8.57 -16.83
CA LEU A 12 -7.55 9.31 -16.40
C LEU A 12 -7.39 9.34 -14.87
N LEU A 13 -8.48 9.51 -14.13
CA LEU A 13 -8.45 9.52 -12.66
C LEU A 13 -8.34 8.13 -12.02
N ASP A 14 -8.41 7.07 -12.81
CA ASP A 14 -8.18 5.70 -12.35
C ASP A 14 -6.71 5.28 -12.50
N SER A 15 -5.88 6.17 -13.03
CA SER A 15 -4.49 5.91 -13.38
C SER A 15 -3.58 6.95 -12.75
N VAL A 16 -2.38 6.53 -12.41
CA VAL A 16 -1.35 7.40 -11.85
C VAL A 16 -0.89 8.46 -12.86
N MET A 17 -0.51 9.62 -12.34
CA MET A 17 0.14 10.69 -13.10
C MET A 17 1.62 10.76 -12.76
N TRP A 18 2.45 11.06 -13.75
CA TRP A 18 3.88 11.26 -13.56
C TRP A 18 4.15 12.52 -12.73
N ALA A 19 5.13 12.44 -11.85
CA ALA A 19 5.58 13.55 -11.02
C ALA A 19 7.08 13.43 -10.74
N ASP A 20 7.71 14.53 -10.36
CA ASP A 20 9.04 14.52 -9.78
C ASP A 20 8.94 14.37 -8.27
N GLY A 21 9.83 13.61 -7.67
CA GLY A 21 9.81 13.41 -6.23
C GLY A 21 10.90 12.48 -5.73
N GLY A 22 11.09 12.47 -4.40
CA GLY A 22 12.03 11.61 -3.72
C GLY A 22 11.54 11.29 -2.31
N ASN A 23 11.96 10.14 -1.80
CA ASN A 23 11.64 9.67 -0.46
C ASN A 23 12.91 9.36 0.31
N GLY A 24 12.88 9.57 1.62
CA GLY A 24 13.98 9.23 2.50
C GLY A 24 13.48 8.49 3.74
N LEU A 25 14.18 7.43 4.12
CA LEU A 25 13.92 6.65 5.32
C LEU A 25 15.24 6.37 6.03
N VAL A 26 15.28 6.60 7.33
CA VAL A 26 16.45 6.27 8.15
C VAL A 26 16.20 4.99 8.92
N MET A 27 17.02 3.98 8.67
CA MET A 27 16.98 2.70 9.37
C MET A 27 18.27 2.48 10.18
N MET A 28 18.13 1.95 11.39
CA MET A 28 19.27 1.63 12.24
C MET A 28 18.93 0.51 13.23
N LYS A 29 19.96 -0.07 13.82
CA LYS A 29 19.76 -1.02 14.93
C LYS A 29 19.08 -0.33 16.11
N THR A 30 18.14 -1.00 16.76
CA THR A 30 17.41 -0.50 17.94
C THR A 30 18.37 -0.04 19.05
N SER A 31 19.47 -0.75 19.26
CA SER A 31 20.50 -0.37 20.24
C SER A 31 21.13 0.99 19.92
N ARG A 32 21.35 1.31 18.64
CA ARG A 32 21.86 2.62 18.20
C ARG A 32 20.81 3.72 18.44
N ALA A 33 19.55 3.47 18.06
CA ALA A 33 18.47 4.41 18.29
C ALA A 33 18.30 4.76 19.77
N LYS A 34 18.39 3.75 20.66
CA LYS A 34 18.34 3.95 22.11
C LYS A 34 19.51 4.82 22.60
N LYS A 35 20.73 4.55 22.13
CA LYS A 35 21.92 5.36 22.49
C LYS A 35 21.81 6.81 22.03
N LEU A 36 21.10 7.07 20.93
CA LEU A 36 20.83 8.43 20.42
C LEU A 36 19.62 9.10 21.08
N GLY A 37 18.98 8.46 22.06
CA GLY A 37 17.80 9.01 22.74
C GLY A 37 16.54 9.08 21.87
N LEU A 38 16.50 8.40 20.72
CA LEU A 38 15.34 8.39 19.86
C LEU A 38 14.23 7.58 20.52
N THR A 39 13.12 8.22 20.85
CA THR A 39 11.98 7.59 21.51
C THR A 39 10.89 7.19 20.52
N ASN A 40 10.62 8.02 19.51
CA ASN A 40 9.62 7.76 18.48
C ASN A 40 10.21 6.86 17.39
N ARG A 41 9.85 5.57 17.42
CA ARG A 41 10.46 4.54 16.57
C ARG A 41 9.39 3.62 16.00
N VAL A 42 9.54 3.25 14.75
CA VAL A 42 8.72 2.25 14.06
C VAL A 42 9.56 1.00 13.81
N TYR A 43 8.95 -0.17 13.94
CA TYR A 43 9.62 -1.45 13.79
C TYR A 43 9.00 -2.26 12.66
N PRO A 44 9.78 -2.71 11.65
CA PRO A 44 9.28 -3.71 10.71
C PRO A 44 9.08 -5.03 11.46
N LEU A 45 7.88 -5.58 11.39
CA LEU A 45 7.53 -6.86 12.02
C LEU A 45 7.85 -8.04 11.13
N SER A 46 7.72 -7.87 9.82
CA SER A 46 8.01 -8.89 8.83
C SER A 46 8.34 -8.26 7.48
N TYR A 47 8.93 -9.06 6.62
CA TYR A 47 9.27 -8.68 5.26
C TYR A 47 9.14 -9.90 4.35
N ALA A 48 8.67 -9.69 3.14
CA ALA A 48 8.69 -10.70 2.10
C ALA A 48 8.88 -10.04 0.73
N GLU A 49 9.60 -10.72 -0.11
CA GLU A 49 9.90 -10.33 -1.47
C GLU A 49 9.79 -11.56 -2.37
N ILE A 50 9.45 -11.36 -3.62
CA ILE A 50 9.50 -12.37 -4.66
C ILE A 50 10.10 -11.75 -5.92
N SER A 51 11.08 -12.42 -6.47
CA SER A 51 11.70 -12.11 -7.75
C SER A 51 11.35 -13.20 -8.76
N ASN A 52 11.53 -12.91 -10.05
CA ASN A 52 11.23 -13.83 -11.15
C ASN A 52 9.78 -14.35 -11.15
N TYR A 53 8.86 -13.57 -10.58
CA TYR A 53 7.44 -13.81 -10.72
C TYR A 53 7.01 -13.33 -12.11
N ASP A 54 6.16 -14.11 -12.77
CA ASP A 54 5.72 -13.81 -14.12
C ASP A 54 5.18 -12.38 -14.23
N CYS A 55 5.67 -11.65 -15.22
CA CYS A 55 5.15 -10.34 -15.56
C CYS A 55 3.93 -10.47 -16.48
N ALA A 56 3.26 -9.36 -16.76
CA ALA A 56 1.99 -9.29 -17.49
C ALA A 56 1.98 -10.08 -18.82
N ASN A 57 3.13 -10.23 -19.48
CA ASN A 57 3.24 -10.95 -20.76
C ASN A 57 3.37 -12.47 -20.61
N GLN A 58 3.60 -12.96 -19.39
CA GLN A 58 3.90 -14.37 -19.11
C GLN A 58 2.92 -14.97 -18.10
N THR A 59 2.16 -14.14 -17.41
CA THR A 59 1.23 -14.58 -16.36
C THR A 59 -0.03 -15.17 -16.98
N PRO A 60 -0.33 -16.46 -16.74
CA PRO A 60 -1.54 -17.11 -17.26
C PRO A 60 -2.83 -16.51 -16.68
N ASP A 61 -2.76 -15.96 -15.47
CA ASP A 61 -3.87 -15.30 -14.77
C ASP A 61 -3.44 -13.89 -14.35
N ILE A 62 -3.85 -12.91 -15.13
CA ILE A 62 -3.60 -11.47 -14.87
C ILE A 62 -4.14 -11.02 -13.50
N THR A 63 -5.07 -11.75 -12.90
CA THR A 63 -5.60 -11.46 -11.56
C THR A 63 -4.75 -12.03 -10.43
N SER A 64 -3.66 -12.73 -10.76
CA SER A 64 -2.73 -13.29 -9.77
C SER A 64 -1.37 -12.62 -9.91
N THR A 65 -1.00 -11.82 -8.93
CA THR A 65 0.31 -11.15 -8.87
C THR A 65 1.16 -11.73 -7.75
N GLY A 66 2.44 -11.33 -7.66
CA GLY A 66 3.33 -11.76 -6.58
C GLY A 66 2.77 -11.51 -5.16
N HIS A 67 1.82 -10.57 -5.02
CA HIS A 67 1.15 -10.31 -3.74
C HIS A 67 0.34 -11.49 -3.22
N SER A 68 -0.12 -12.40 -4.09
CA SER A 68 -0.80 -13.64 -3.68
C SER A 68 0.11 -14.59 -2.89
N ILE A 69 1.42 -14.44 -3.02
CA ILE A 69 2.44 -15.19 -2.30
C ILE A 69 2.97 -14.40 -1.12
N VAL A 70 3.43 -13.16 -1.35
CA VAL A 70 4.10 -12.38 -0.30
C VAL A 70 3.13 -11.80 0.73
N GLY A 71 1.89 -11.44 0.36
CA GLY A 71 0.89 -10.90 1.29
C GLY A 71 0.56 -11.86 2.44
N PRO A 72 0.09 -13.10 2.16
CA PRO A 72 -0.14 -14.10 3.20
C PRO A 72 1.12 -14.47 3.98
N LYS A 73 2.29 -14.46 3.34
CA LYS A 73 3.56 -14.75 4.00
C LYS A 73 3.90 -13.66 5.04
N VAL A 74 3.80 -12.40 4.67
CA VAL A 74 4.10 -11.27 5.57
C VAL A 74 3.21 -11.30 6.81
N LEU A 75 1.90 -11.50 6.64
CA LEU A 75 0.96 -11.59 7.76
C LEU A 75 1.27 -12.78 8.68
N ARG A 76 1.52 -13.95 8.09
CA ARG A 76 1.88 -15.15 8.86
C ARG A 76 3.17 -14.95 9.65
N ASP A 77 4.21 -14.39 9.03
CA ASP A 77 5.52 -14.19 9.67
C ASP A 77 5.42 -13.12 10.78
N ALA A 78 4.55 -12.11 10.62
CA ALA A 78 4.20 -11.15 11.66
C ALA A 78 3.27 -11.73 12.73
N LYS A 79 2.76 -12.95 12.57
CA LYS A 79 1.73 -13.57 13.44
C LYS A 79 0.43 -12.75 13.50
N MET A 80 0.06 -12.11 12.41
CA MET A 80 -1.12 -11.26 12.25
C MET A 80 -2.08 -11.86 11.22
N LYS A 81 -3.32 -11.41 11.28
CA LYS A 81 -4.35 -11.61 10.25
C LYS A 81 -4.70 -10.27 9.61
N ALA A 82 -5.33 -10.26 8.45
CA ALA A 82 -5.74 -9.02 7.79
C ALA A 82 -6.62 -8.11 8.69
N LYS A 83 -7.45 -8.70 9.55
CA LYS A 83 -8.29 -7.97 10.52
C LYS A 83 -7.52 -7.26 11.64
N ASP A 84 -6.25 -7.60 11.83
CA ASP A 84 -5.37 -7.03 12.87
C ASP A 84 -4.55 -5.86 12.31
N VAL A 85 -4.81 -5.45 11.06
CA VAL A 85 -4.12 -4.37 10.35
C VAL A 85 -4.94 -3.09 10.45
N ASP A 86 -4.36 -2.05 11.03
CA ASP A 86 -5.04 -0.77 11.27
C ASP A 86 -5.07 0.14 10.04
N MET A 87 -4.17 -0.05 9.09
CA MET A 87 -4.11 0.71 7.83
C MET A 87 -3.41 -0.09 6.74
N PHE A 88 -3.80 0.15 5.50
CA PHE A 88 -3.27 -0.57 4.34
C PHE A 88 -2.75 0.40 3.28
N HIS A 89 -1.50 0.28 2.88
CA HIS A 89 -0.85 1.15 1.90
C HIS A 89 -0.39 0.37 0.66
N PRO A 90 -1.34 -0.15 -0.16
CA PRO A 90 -0.98 -0.81 -1.41
C PRO A 90 -0.41 0.18 -2.42
N TYR A 91 0.49 -0.29 -3.27
CA TYR A 91 0.92 0.46 -4.44
C TYR A 91 -0.25 0.60 -5.43
N ASP A 92 -0.60 1.81 -5.79
CA ASP A 92 -1.84 2.19 -6.47
C ASP A 92 -1.57 2.93 -7.78
N ASP A 93 -0.78 2.35 -8.67
CA ASP A 93 -0.60 2.87 -10.02
C ASP A 93 -1.90 2.85 -10.85
N PHE A 94 -2.81 1.92 -10.54
CA PHE A 94 -4.16 1.84 -11.08
C PHE A 94 -5.16 1.40 -9.99
N LEU A 95 -6.41 1.87 -10.07
CA LEU A 95 -7.44 1.49 -9.08
C LEU A 95 -7.68 -0.01 -9.00
N PHE A 96 -7.67 -0.74 -10.13
CA PHE A 96 -7.85 -2.19 -10.11
C PHE A 96 -6.71 -2.91 -9.38
N ALA A 97 -5.50 -2.35 -9.36
CA ALA A 97 -4.38 -2.91 -8.62
C ALA A 97 -4.62 -2.90 -7.11
N VAL A 98 -5.32 -1.89 -6.60
CA VAL A 98 -5.74 -1.83 -5.19
C VAL A 98 -6.73 -2.95 -4.87
N MET A 99 -7.72 -3.20 -5.76
CA MET A 99 -8.67 -4.30 -5.61
C MET A 99 -7.98 -5.65 -5.54
N LEU A 100 -7.07 -5.92 -6.48
CA LEU A 100 -6.31 -7.18 -6.52
C LEU A 100 -5.46 -7.37 -5.26
N LYS A 101 -4.79 -6.30 -4.81
CA LYS A 101 -3.97 -6.37 -3.59
C LYS A 101 -4.81 -6.58 -2.34
N ALA A 102 -6.00 -5.98 -2.26
CA ALA A 102 -6.94 -6.24 -1.16
C ALA A 102 -7.33 -7.73 -1.10
N GLU A 103 -7.62 -8.35 -2.24
CA GLU A 103 -7.91 -9.79 -2.33
C GLU A 103 -6.70 -10.64 -1.95
N GLN A 104 -5.56 -10.36 -2.56
CA GLN A 104 -4.36 -11.18 -2.42
C GLN A 104 -3.68 -11.05 -1.05
N CYS A 105 -3.86 -9.93 -0.37
CA CYS A 105 -3.40 -9.74 1.01
C CYS A 105 -4.43 -10.20 2.06
N GLY A 106 -5.59 -10.72 1.63
CA GLY A 106 -6.57 -11.35 2.53
C GLY A 106 -7.55 -10.41 3.20
N PHE A 107 -7.68 -9.18 2.73
CA PHE A 107 -8.75 -8.25 3.17
C PHE A 107 -10.09 -8.58 2.52
N ALA A 108 -10.08 -9.09 1.30
CA ALA A 108 -11.26 -9.53 0.56
C ALA A 108 -11.05 -10.94 -0.01
N LYS A 109 -12.15 -11.64 -0.30
CA LYS A 109 -12.09 -12.91 -1.04
C LYS A 109 -11.83 -12.64 -2.52
N LYS A 110 -11.23 -13.59 -3.22
CA LYS A 110 -10.99 -13.51 -4.68
C LYS A 110 -12.31 -13.17 -5.41
N GLY A 111 -12.26 -12.15 -6.28
CA GLY A 111 -13.41 -11.63 -7.02
C GLY A 111 -14.32 -10.67 -6.25
N GLN A 112 -14.01 -10.38 -4.99
CA GLN A 112 -14.82 -9.48 -4.14
C GLN A 112 -14.12 -8.14 -3.81
N GLY A 113 -12.96 -7.86 -4.38
CA GLY A 113 -12.21 -6.64 -4.11
C GLY A 113 -13.00 -5.37 -4.40
N SER A 114 -13.74 -5.33 -5.50
CA SER A 114 -14.61 -4.20 -5.86
C SER A 114 -15.73 -3.97 -4.84
N GLN A 115 -16.38 -5.04 -4.36
CA GLN A 115 -17.41 -4.94 -3.33
C GLN A 115 -16.81 -4.48 -2.00
N PHE A 116 -15.68 -5.07 -1.61
CA PHE A 116 -14.94 -4.69 -0.42
C PHE A 116 -14.62 -3.19 -0.39
N LEU A 117 -14.08 -2.64 -1.49
CA LEU A 117 -13.74 -1.21 -1.56
C LEU A 117 -14.98 -0.29 -1.52
N ARG A 118 -16.15 -0.76 -1.99
CA ARG A 118 -17.40 0.01 -1.88
C ARG A 118 -18.01 0.01 -0.48
N ASP A 119 -17.90 -1.12 0.22
CA ASP A 119 -18.59 -1.33 1.49
C ASP A 119 -17.74 -0.94 2.70
N THR A 120 -16.43 -0.72 2.50
CA THR A 120 -15.48 -0.36 3.57
C THR A 120 -15.24 1.14 3.58
N ASP A 121 -15.31 1.76 4.75
CA ASP A 121 -14.83 3.14 4.91
C ASP A 121 -13.29 3.14 4.90
N LEU A 122 -12.73 3.67 3.82
CA LEU A 122 -11.30 3.70 3.51
C LEU A 122 -10.63 5.02 3.90
N GLY A 123 -11.39 5.95 4.44
CA GLY A 123 -10.88 7.25 4.89
C GLY A 123 -9.94 7.14 6.09
N PRO A 124 -9.20 8.20 6.43
CA PRO A 124 -8.22 8.17 7.53
C PRO A 124 -8.81 7.80 8.91
N LYS A 125 -10.11 7.98 9.09
CA LYS A 125 -10.85 7.61 10.31
C LYS A 125 -11.82 6.46 10.08
N GLY A 126 -11.73 5.81 8.94
CA GLY A 126 -12.60 4.71 8.53
C GLY A 126 -12.18 3.37 9.13
N THR A 127 -12.90 2.33 8.69
CA THR A 127 -12.69 0.96 9.18
C THR A 127 -11.34 0.37 8.77
N LEU A 128 -10.87 0.69 7.55
CA LEU A 128 -9.54 0.33 7.06
C LEU A 128 -8.99 1.49 6.22
N PRO A 129 -8.27 2.43 6.81
CA PRO A 129 -7.62 3.51 6.07
C PRO A 129 -6.68 3.00 4.98
N ILE A 130 -6.88 3.46 3.75
CA ILE A 130 -6.03 3.09 2.60
C ILE A 130 -5.32 4.34 2.08
N ASN A 131 -4.00 4.23 1.85
CA ASN A 131 -3.18 5.26 1.22
C ASN A 131 -3.48 6.67 1.77
N THR A 132 -3.42 6.83 3.08
CA THR A 132 -3.81 8.06 3.79
C THR A 132 -3.06 9.32 3.33
N GLY A 133 -1.89 9.16 2.74
CA GLY A 133 -1.11 10.24 2.11
C GLY A 133 -1.55 10.59 0.69
N GLY A 134 -2.51 9.85 0.12
CA GLY A 134 -2.98 10.03 -1.26
C GLY A 134 -2.44 8.99 -2.25
N GLY A 135 -1.48 8.15 -1.84
CA GLY A 135 -0.88 7.13 -2.70
C GLY A 135 -0.19 7.69 -3.96
N GLN A 136 -0.04 6.86 -4.97
CA GLN A 136 0.53 7.25 -6.27
C GLN A 136 -0.48 8.05 -7.09
N ILE A 137 -1.76 7.67 -7.06
CA ILE A 137 -2.80 8.26 -7.89
C ILE A 137 -2.99 9.75 -7.56
N SER A 138 -3.00 10.12 -6.27
CA SER A 138 -3.26 11.51 -5.88
C SER A 138 -1.99 12.34 -5.73
N CYS A 139 -0.86 11.74 -5.34
CA CYS A 139 0.41 12.46 -5.15
C CYS A 139 1.29 12.50 -6.41
N GLY A 140 1.00 11.62 -7.37
CA GLY A 140 1.85 11.40 -8.53
C GLY A 140 2.91 10.33 -8.29
N GLN A 141 3.44 9.77 -9.38
CA GLN A 141 4.41 8.70 -9.35
C GLN A 141 5.79 9.20 -9.81
N PRO A 142 6.76 9.36 -8.92
CA PRO A 142 8.13 9.72 -9.29
C PRO A 142 8.93 8.48 -9.72
N GLY A 143 8.51 7.84 -10.81
CA GLY A 143 9.15 6.64 -11.34
C GLY A 143 9.33 5.55 -10.30
N LEU A 144 10.54 5.00 -10.20
CA LEU A 144 10.87 3.94 -9.24
C LEU A 144 10.81 4.38 -7.77
N ALA A 145 10.85 5.67 -7.48
CA ALA A 145 10.70 6.19 -6.11
C ALA A 145 9.26 6.12 -5.60
N GLY A 146 8.28 5.83 -6.46
CA GLY A 146 6.87 5.75 -6.11
C GLY A 146 6.57 4.81 -4.95
N GLY A 147 7.19 3.64 -4.91
CA GLY A 147 6.99 2.67 -3.81
C GLY A 147 7.35 3.21 -2.42
N GLY A 148 8.27 4.17 -2.33
CA GLY A 148 8.65 4.81 -1.08
C GLY A 148 7.58 5.74 -0.49
N ILE A 149 6.66 6.28 -1.30
CA ILE A 149 5.59 7.19 -0.83
C ILE A 149 4.74 6.48 0.24
N ASN A 150 4.26 5.29 -0.07
CA ASN A 150 3.39 4.53 0.82
C ASN A 150 4.12 4.07 2.09
N LEU A 151 5.36 3.65 1.97
CA LEU A 151 6.19 3.26 3.12
C LEU A 151 6.45 4.45 4.05
N VAL A 152 6.84 5.60 3.51
CA VAL A 152 7.09 6.82 4.31
C VAL A 152 5.81 7.30 4.99
N GLU A 153 4.67 7.26 4.29
CA GLU A 153 3.39 7.61 4.90
C GLU A 153 3.03 6.66 6.04
N ALA A 154 3.18 5.35 5.86
CA ALA A 154 2.95 4.38 6.93
C ALA A 154 3.82 4.66 8.17
N VAL A 155 5.10 4.94 7.97
CA VAL A 155 6.01 5.30 9.07
C VAL A 155 5.56 6.59 9.77
N ARG A 156 5.17 7.62 9.02
CA ARG A 156 4.66 8.89 9.59
C ARG A 156 3.38 8.68 10.40
N GLN A 157 2.46 7.86 9.92
CA GLN A 157 1.24 7.50 10.64
C GLN A 157 1.59 6.83 11.97
N LEU A 158 2.45 5.83 11.96
CA LEU A 158 2.89 5.11 13.16
C LEU A 158 3.70 5.98 14.14
N MET A 159 4.30 7.07 13.66
CA MET A 159 4.97 8.08 14.48
C MET A 159 4.02 9.15 15.05
N GLY A 160 2.73 9.13 14.70
CA GLY A 160 1.79 10.17 15.08
C GLY A 160 1.94 11.47 14.29
N GLU A 161 2.57 11.41 13.12
CA GLU A 161 2.86 12.57 12.28
C GLU A 161 1.92 12.71 11.08
N GLY A 162 0.80 11.99 11.07
CA GLY A 162 -0.21 12.01 10.01
C GLY A 162 -0.97 13.34 9.89
N LYS A 163 -0.83 14.24 10.87
CA LYS A 163 -1.51 15.54 10.94
C LYS A 163 -3.04 15.36 10.82
N GLY A 164 -3.71 16.13 9.96
CA GLY A 164 -5.16 16.02 9.72
C GLY A 164 -5.63 14.66 9.16
N ARG A 165 -4.70 13.81 8.71
CA ARG A 165 -4.97 12.45 8.20
C ARG A 165 -4.55 11.35 9.18
N GLN A 166 -4.21 11.72 10.43
CA GLN A 166 -3.78 10.73 11.43
C GLN A 166 -4.84 9.64 11.61
N VAL A 167 -4.41 8.40 11.45
CA VAL A 167 -5.19 7.21 11.81
C VAL A 167 -5.22 7.12 13.34
N PRO A 168 -6.38 6.85 13.95
CA PRO A 168 -6.55 6.77 15.41
C PRO A 168 -5.65 5.74 16.09
#